data_9db5f16e0561f71f9e2d41c58157b059
#
_entry.id   9db5f16e0561f71f9e2d41c58157b059
#
_cell.length_a   1.000
_cell.length_b   1.000
_cell.length_c   1.000
_cell.angle_alpha   90.00
_cell.angle_beta   90.00
_cell.angle_gamma   90.00
#
_symmetry.space_group_name_H-M   'P 1'
#
loop_
_entity.id
_entity.type
_entity.pdbx_description
1 polymer ?
#
loop_
_entity_poly.entity_id
_entity_poly.type
_entity_poly.pdbx_seq_one_letter_code
_entity_poly.pdbx_strand_id
1 'polypeptide(L)'
;MQNLADTYNSENPILAVKPAHPVEERHPMNTYEFRPWREGDDLELLQVWGDPRSEQEAQQRASFGEASDAPFSRTLVVTDSGVPIAAGVVTASLLHPQRLWTYLEVAEGHRRAGLGTELLDRLREIAAENGQVPNLRVKLAPFSTGEEFAQVKGMKMIQRSRLIHIDAGAIPPVPLREDENGKPTQAIEDLATGSVELTSKLWEFYRDSHDWDVPAEVGLGTVNRYFLSDEARAFGALVLRDNIQQAEKEGKKGEIIAFAVSYHPFETDPAAALVDENTATEVLLGYDMQNEGAVEAIMQLLSLLTAQYPVLVEVDDSMTALVEVTDVLLRAGTASVEGNPTYIYASDYPGAAS
;
A
#
# COMPACT_ATOMS: atom_id res chain seq x y z
N MET A 1 -35.35 -37.76 56.45
CA MET A 1 -36.26 -38.92 56.56
C MET A 1 -36.17 -39.61 55.21
N GLN A 2 -35.37 -40.65 55.14
CA GLN A 2 -35.78 -42.06 55.14
C GLN A 2 -36.47 -42.41 53.82
N ASN A 3 -36.17 -43.44 53.10
CA ASN A 3 -35.36 -44.64 53.14
C ASN A 3 -35.60 -45.35 51.81
N LEU A 4 -34.61 -45.93 51.17
CA LEU A 4 -34.43 -47.38 51.02
C LEU A 4 -35.52 -48.05 50.14
N ALA A 5 -35.35 -48.97 49.27
CA ALA A 5 -34.27 -49.94 49.00
C ALA A 5 -34.61 -50.68 47.69
N ASP A 6 -33.57 -51.18 47.03
CA ASP A 6 -33.34 -52.48 46.44
C ASP A 6 -34.44 -53.25 45.68
N THR A 7 -34.17 -53.71 44.46
CA THR A 7 -33.64 -55.07 44.21
C THR A 7 -33.51 -55.40 42.73
N TYR A 8 -32.33 -55.89 42.37
CA TYR A 8 -31.97 -56.88 41.35
C TYR A 8 -33.05 -57.39 40.32
N ASN A 9 -32.72 -57.33 39.05
CA ASN A 9 -32.59 -58.57 38.33
C ASN A 9 -31.78 -58.47 37.02
N SER A 10 -30.91 -59.41 36.83
CA SER A 10 -30.05 -59.70 35.67
C SER A 10 -30.84 -60.18 34.50
N GLU A 11 -30.46 -59.77 33.24
CA GLU A 11 -30.36 -60.70 32.12
C GLU A 11 -29.73 -59.97 30.88
N ASN A 12 -28.63 -60.50 30.46
CA ASN A 12 -27.97 -60.65 29.15
C ASN A 12 -27.95 -59.48 28.10
N PRO A 13 -26.78 -59.19 27.54
CA PRO A 13 -26.60 -58.16 26.54
C PRO A 13 -26.88 -58.70 25.11
N ILE A 14 -27.85 -58.10 24.45
CA ILE A 14 -27.98 -58.19 23.02
C ILE A 14 -26.93 -57.28 22.43
N LEU A 15 -25.95 -57.83 21.70
CA LEU A 15 -24.98 -57.15 20.88
C LEU A 15 -25.69 -56.23 19.88
N ALA A 16 -25.76 -54.95 20.18
CA ALA A 16 -26.16 -53.93 19.20
C ALA A 16 -25.03 -53.77 18.20
N VAL A 17 -25.24 -54.28 17.00
CA VAL A 17 -24.40 -53.97 15.82
C VAL A 17 -24.44 -52.46 15.61
N LYS A 18 -23.33 -51.78 15.84
CA LYS A 18 -23.16 -50.37 15.44
C LYS A 18 -23.42 -50.28 13.92
N PRO A 19 -24.27 -49.34 13.46
CA PRO A 19 -24.37 -49.06 12.06
C PRO A 19 -22.98 -48.59 11.55
N ALA A 20 -22.55 -49.21 10.44
CA ALA A 20 -21.34 -48.77 9.74
C ALA A 20 -21.44 -47.29 9.48
N HIS A 21 -20.39 -46.53 9.87
CA HIS A 21 -20.25 -45.15 9.48
C HIS A 21 -20.42 -45.09 7.96
N PRO A 22 -21.16 -44.10 7.42
CA PRO A 22 -21.20 -43.90 5.98
C PRO A 22 -19.74 -43.69 5.56
N VAL A 23 -19.32 -44.46 4.56
CA VAL A 23 -18.05 -44.24 3.86
C VAL A 23 -18.14 -42.81 3.36
N GLU A 24 -17.31 -41.90 3.90
CA GLU A 24 -17.10 -40.60 3.29
C GLU A 24 -16.78 -40.86 1.82
N GLU A 25 -17.70 -40.51 0.94
CA GLU A 25 -17.43 -40.43 -0.48
C GLU A 25 -16.23 -39.50 -0.62
N ARG A 26 -15.07 -40.04 -0.91
CA ARG A 26 -13.92 -39.27 -1.34
C ARG A 26 -14.40 -38.53 -2.56
N HIS A 27 -14.63 -37.23 -2.42
CA HIS A 27 -14.84 -36.37 -3.56
C HIS A 27 -13.75 -36.69 -4.58
N PRO A 28 -14.09 -36.83 -5.88
CA PRO A 28 -13.09 -37.06 -6.91
C PRO A 28 -12.00 -35.99 -6.72
N MET A 29 -10.73 -36.38 -6.83
CA MET A 29 -9.60 -35.45 -6.71
C MET A 29 -9.91 -34.29 -7.67
N ASN A 30 -10.22 -33.12 -7.13
CA ASN A 30 -10.39 -31.90 -7.92
C ASN A 30 -9.12 -31.72 -8.75
N THR A 31 -9.24 -31.87 -10.04
CA THR A 31 -8.14 -31.75 -10.96
C THR A 31 -8.03 -30.27 -11.29
N TYR A 32 -7.38 -29.51 -10.37
CA TYR A 32 -7.10 -28.11 -10.63
C TYR A 32 -6.09 -28.00 -11.77
N GLU A 33 -6.42 -27.18 -12.76
CA GLU A 33 -5.54 -26.86 -13.86
C GLU A 33 -4.94 -25.46 -13.63
N PHE A 34 -3.62 -25.34 -13.73
CA PHE A 34 -2.88 -24.08 -13.66
C PHE A 34 -2.49 -23.69 -15.08
N ARG A 35 -2.86 -22.48 -15.49
CA ARG A 35 -2.58 -21.98 -16.83
C ARG A 35 -2.24 -20.48 -16.82
N PRO A 36 -1.54 -19.97 -17.85
CA PRO A 36 -1.40 -18.55 -18.05
C PRO A 36 -2.74 -17.84 -18.21
N TRP A 37 -2.72 -16.52 -17.95
CA TRP A 37 -3.85 -15.62 -18.20
C TRP A 37 -4.31 -15.66 -19.66
N ARG A 38 -5.59 -15.48 -19.88
CA ARG A 38 -6.23 -15.38 -21.19
C ARG A 38 -7.18 -14.18 -21.20
N GLU A 39 -7.41 -13.60 -22.37
CA GLU A 39 -8.45 -12.60 -22.58
C GLU A 39 -9.81 -13.11 -22.08
N GLY A 40 -10.50 -12.28 -21.26
CA GLY A 40 -11.79 -12.62 -20.65
C GLY A 40 -11.72 -13.26 -19.26
N ASP A 41 -10.54 -13.66 -18.79
CA ASP A 41 -10.37 -14.20 -17.43
C ASP A 41 -10.82 -13.22 -16.33
N ASP A 42 -10.65 -11.93 -16.55
CA ASP A 42 -11.12 -10.86 -15.66
C ASP A 42 -12.63 -10.93 -15.44
N LEU A 43 -13.41 -11.11 -16.50
CA LEU A 43 -14.86 -11.19 -16.44
C LEU A 43 -15.32 -12.52 -15.81
N GLU A 44 -14.66 -13.64 -16.14
CA GLU A 44 -14.98 -14.94 -15.56
C GLU A 44 -14.66 -15.00 -14.06
N LEU A 45 -13.49 -14.46 -13.64
CA LEU A 45 -13.11 -14.35 -12.24
C LEU A 45 -14.03 -13.39 -11.46
N LEU A 46 -14.46 -12.28 -12.09
CA LEU A 46 -15.41 -11.36 -11.48
C LEU A 46 -16.74 -12.04 -11.15
N GLN A 47 -17.22 -12.95 -12.01
CA GLN A 47 -18.45 -13.73 -11.74
C GLN A 47 -18.29 -14.65 -10.53
N VAL A 48 -17.09 -15.15 -10.28
CA VAL A 48 -16.80 -16.07 -9.17
C VAL A 48 -16.46 -15.34 -7.87
N TRP A 49 -15.71 -14.26 -7.95
CA TRP A 49 -15.26 -13.48 -6.78
C TRP A 49 -16.25 -12.41 -6.35
N GLY A 50 -17.09 -11.91 -7.28
CA GLY A 50 -17.93 -10.73 -7.09
C GLY A 50 -17.15 -9.42 -7.25
N ASP A 51 -17.84 -8.30 -7.03
CA ASP A 51 -17.22 -6.98 -7.10
C ASP A 51 -16.14 -6.78 -6.03
N PRO A 52 -15.09 -5.98 -6.34
CA PRO A 52 -14.09 -5.62 -5.33
C PRO A 52 -14.74 -4.93 -4.13
N ARG A 53 -14.30 -5.29 -2.93
CA ARG A 53 -14.85 -4.76 -1.67
C ARG A 53 -14.25 -3.42 -1.27
N SER A 54 -13.14 -3.03 -1.91
CA SER A 54 -12.42 -1.77 -1.68
C SER A 54 -11.69 -1.34 -2.93
N GLU A 55 -11.31 -0.07 -2.99
CA GLU A 55 -10.47 0.46 -4.05
C GLU A 55 -9.10 -0.24 -4.11
N GLN A 56 -8.51 -0.54 -2.96
CA GLN A 56 -7.26 -1.32 -2.89
C GLN A 56 -7.42 -2.70 -3.56
N GLU A 57 -8.52 -3.41 -3.29
CA GLU A 57 -8.79 -4.71 -3.94
C GLU A 57 -8.98 -4.56 -5.45
N ALA A 58 -9.69 -3.51 -5.89
CA ALA A 58 -9.85 -3.21 -7.30
C ALA A 58 -8.50 -2.94 -7.99
N GLN A 59 -7.64 -2.13 -7.38
CA GLN A 59 -6.29 -1.84 -7.89
C GLN A 59 -5.42 -3.11 -7.93
N GLN A 60 -5.52 -3.98 -6.93
CA GLN A 60 -4.80 -5.25 -6.91
C GLN A 60 -5.28 -6.20 -8.02
N ARG A 61 -6.60 -6.33 -8.22
CA ARG A 61 -7.17 -7.12 -9.32
C ARG A 61 -6.79 -6.57 -10.70
N ALA A 62 -6.63 -5.26 -10.85
CA ALA A 62 -6.16 -4.63 -12.09
C ALA A 62 -4.70 -5.00 -12.45
N SER A 63 -3.94 -5.60 -11.54
CA SER A 63 -2.60 -6.13 -11.82
C SER A 63 -2.60 -7.48 -12.55
N PHE A 64 -3.73 -8.19 -12.57
CA PHE A 64 -3.89 -9.40 -13.38
C PHE A 64 -3.95 -9.04 -14.86
N GLY A 65 -3.30 -9.82 -15.69
CA GLY A 65 -3.30 -9.57 -17.13
C GLY A 65 -2.36 -10.50 -17.89
N GLU A 66 -2.21 -10.21 -19.16
CA GLU A 66 -1.31 -10.94 -20.03
C GLU A 66 0.16 -10.81 -19.61
N ALA A 67 0.97 -11.76 -20.01
CA ALA A 67 2.39 -11.77 -19.74
C ALA A 67 3.09 -10.57 -20.39
N SER A 68 3.99 -9.91 -19.65
CA SER A 68 4.83 -8.82 -20.12
C SER A 68 6.27 -9.04 -19.69
N ASP A 69 7.22 -8.67 -20.55
CA ASP A 69 8.65 -8.71 -20.23
C ASP A 69 9.21 -7.35 -19.79
N ALA A 70 8.49 -6.26 -20.10
CA ALA A 70 8.91 -4.90 -19.77
C ALA A 70 7.72 -3.98 -19.44
N PRO A 71 7.38 -3.76 -18.17
CA PRO A 71 7.93 -4.43 -16.98
C PRO A 71 7.55 -5.92 -16.94
N PHE A 72 8.38 -6.73 -16.31
CA PHE A 72 8.07 -8.15 -16.14
C PHE A 72 6.76 -8.33 -15.36
N SER A 73 5.85 -9.11 -15.89
CA SER A 73 4.59 -9.50 -15.25
C SER A 73 4.17 -10.90 -15.72
N ARG A 74 3.76 -11.73 -14.78
CA ARG A 74 3.21 -13.07 -15.06
C ARG A 74 2.02 -13.34 -14.17
N THR A 75 0.91 -13.70 -14.80
CA THR A 75 -0.32 -14.12 -14.12
C THR A 75 -0.59 -15.59 -14.38
N LEU A 76 -0.91 -16.34 -13.32
CA LEU A 76 -1.45 -17.69 -13.39
C LEU A 76 -2.90 -17.68 -12.94
N VAL A 77 -3.71 -18.46 -13.66
CA VAL A 77 -5.12 -18.74 -13.34
C VAL A 77 -5.25 -20.20 -12.98
N VAL A 78 -6.03 -20.49 -11.94
CA VAL A 78 -6.42 -21.85 -11.56
C VAL A 78 -7.85 -22.08 -11.95
N THR A 79 -8.12 -23.18 -12.66
CA THR A 79 -9.48 -23.58 -13.00
C THR A 79 -9.86 -24.87 -12.29
N ASP A 80 -11.13 -24.99 -11.94
CA ASP A 80 -11.78 -26.23 -11.53
C ASP A 80 -12.84 -26.58 -12.57
N SER A 81 -12.66 -27.74 -13.21
CA SER A 81 -13.58 -28.17 -14.28
C SER A 81 -13.77 -27.12 -15.38
N GLY A 82 -12.72 -26.36 -15.69
CA GLY A 82 -12.70 -25.31 -16.70
C GLY A 82 -13.18 -23.92 -16.22
N VAL A 83 -13.68 -23.80 -15.00
CA VAL A 83 -14.12 -22.51 -14.41
C VAL A 83 -12.95 -21.87 -13.64
N PRO A 84 -12.55 -20.64 -13.94
CA PRO A 84 -11.54 -19.93 -13.17
C PRO A 84 -12.01 -19.68 -11.74
N ILE A 85 -11.20 -20.11 -10.76
CA ILE A 85 -11.52 -20.01 -9.34
C ILE A 85 -10.47 -19.27 -8.53
N ALA A 86 -9.28 -19.13 -9.08
CA ALA A 86 -8.19 -18.40 -8.43
C ALA A 86 -7.25 -17.81 -9.47
N ALA A 87 -6.59 -16.72 -9.09
CA ALA A 87 -5.49 -16.17 -9.86
C ALA A 87 -4.39 -15.63 -8.94
N GLY A 88 -3.18 -15.57 -9.49
CA GLY A 88 -2.03 -14.95 -8.85
C GLY A 88 -1.14 -14.28 -9.87
N VAL A 89 -0.51 -13.17 -9.44
CA VAL A 89 0.40 -12.39 -10.28
C VAL A 89 1.70 -12.06 -9.54
N VAL A 90 2.79 -11.98 -10.30
CA VAL A 90 4.05 -11.35 -9.90
C VAL A 90 4.44 -10.31 -10.92
N THR A 91 4.83 -9.12 -10.43
CA THR A 91 5.16 -7.97 -11.28
C THR A 91 6.41 -7.26 -10.78
N ALA A 92 7.34 -6.96 -11.68
CA ALA A 92 8.53 -6.17 -11.37
C ALA A 92 8.16 -4.69 -11.20
N SER A 93 8.87 -4.02 -10.28
CA SER A 93 8.79 -2.57 -10.11
C SER A 93 10.07 -1.93 -10.62
N LEU A 94 9.94 -0.86 -11.39
CA LEU A 94 11.10 -0.08 -11.84
C LEU A 94 11.80 0.62 -10.68
N LEU A 95 11.03 1.13 -9.73
CA LEU A 95 11.58 1.88 -8.59
C LEU A 95 12.14 0.97 -7.49
N HIS A 96 11.63 -0.26 -7.37
CA HIS A 96 12.03 -1.18 -6.30
C HIS A 96 12.31 -2.58 -6.89
N PRO A 97 13.47 -2.78 -7.50
CA PRO A 97 13.78 -4.00 -8.25
C PRO A 97 14.14 -5.20 -7.36
N GLN A 98 14.35 -5.01 -6.07
CA GLN A 98 14.80 -6.07 -5.15
C GLN A 98 13.69 -7.03 -4.75
N ARG A 99 12.43 -6.70 -5.02
CA ARG A 99 11.25 -7.51 -4.71
C ARG A 99 10.20 -7.35 -5.80
N LEU A 100 9.58 -8.47 -6.17
CA LEU A 100 8.41 -8.44 -7.05
C LEU A 100 7.15 -8.12 -6.22
N TRP A 101 6.26 -7.31 -6.73
CA TRP A 101 4.90 -7.25 -6.22
C TRP A 101 4.19 -8.56 -6.50
N THR A 102 3.41 -9.05 -5.55
CA THR A 102 2.54 -10.21 -5.75
C THR A 102 1.13 -9.93 -5.22
N TYR A 103 0.15 -10.48 -5.91
CA TYR A 103 -1.23 -10.55 -5.43
C TYR A 103 -1.82 -11.90 -5.80
N LEU A 104 -2.59 -12.48 -4.88
CA LEU A 104 -3.22 -13.78 -5.03
C LEU A 104 -4.64 -13.70 -4.52
N GLU A 105 -5.59 -14.20 -5.30
CA GLU A 105 -6.98 -14.34 -4.88
C GLU A 105 -7.51 -15.71 -5.18
N VAL A 106 -8.22 -16.31 -4.21
CA VAL A 106 -8.84 -17.64 -4.31
C VAL A 106 -10.31 -17.52 -3.92
N ALA A 107 -11.19 -18.03 -4.75
CA ALA A 107 -12.62 -18.10 -4.49
C ALA A 107 -12.92 -18.71 -3.11
N GLU A 108 -13.87 -18.14 -2.38
CA GLU A 108 -14.12 -18.48 -0.99
C GLU A 108 -14.33 -19.97 -0.76
N GLY A 109 -15.13 -20.62 -1.62
CA GLY A 109 -15.41 -22.06 -1.54
C GLY A 109 -14.22 -22.98 -1.85
N HIS A 110 -13.09 -22.43 -2.37
CA HIS A 110 -11.89 -23.18 -2.73
C HIS A 110 -10.68 -22.82 -1.85
N ARG A 111 -10.89 -21.97 -0.83
CA ARG A 111 -9.84 -21.62 0.15
C ARG A 111 -9.51 -22.83 1.03
N ARG A 112 -8.32 -22.79 1.64
CA ARG A 112 -7.78 -23.84 2.52
C ARG A 112 -7.52 -25.19 1.83
N ALA A 113 -7.60 -25.26 0.50
CA ALA A 113 -7.27 -26.43 -0.31
C ALA A 113 -5.79 -26.44 -0.81
N GLY A 114 -4.96 -25.50 -0.32
CA GLY A 114 -3.55 -25.42 -0.74
C GLY A 114 -3.30 -24.57 -1.99
N LEU A 115 -4.34 -24.13 -2.71
CA LEU A 115 -4.21 -23.40 -3.98
C LEU A 115 -3.36 -22.14 -3.91
N GLY A 116 -3.56 -21.30 -2.89
CA GLY A 116 -2.75 -20.10 -2.72
C GLY A 116 -1.26 -20.40 -2.52
N THR A 117 -0.94 -21.50 -1.84
CA THR A 117 0.44 -21.98 -1.68
C THR A 117 1.04 -22.39 -3.02
N GLU A 118 0.33 -23.23 -3.75
CA GLU A 118 0.79 -23.73 -5.04
C GLU A 118 0.91 -22.62 -6.09
N LEU A 119 -0.03 -21.66 -6.12
CA LEU A 119 0.07 -20.46 -6.96
C LEU A 119 1.35 -19.66 -6.64
N LEU A 120 1.60 -19.39 -5.36
CA LEU A 120 2.77 -18.61 -4.94
C LEU A 120 4.07 -19.31 -5.31
N ASP A 121 4.15 -20.62 -5.10
CA ASP A 121 5.35 -21.40 -5.40
C ASP A 121 5.62 -21.45 -6.91
N ARG A 122 4.59 -21.70 -7.74
CA ARG A 122 4.69 -21.67 -9.21
C ARG A 122 5.08 -20.28 -9.75
N LEU A 123 4.52 -19.21 -9.18
CA LEU A 123 4.88 -17.85 -9.59
C LEU A 123 6.33 -17.51 -9.28
N ARG A 124 6.86 -17.99 -8.14
CA ARG A 124 8.28 -17.87 -7.81
C ARG A 124 9.17 -18.64 -8.78
N GLU A 125 8.79 -19.86 -9.13
CA GLU A 125 9.51 -20.68 -10.12
C GLU A 125 9.56 -19.96 -11.47
N ILE A 126 8.42 -19.47 -11.96
CA ILE A 126 8.32 -18.70 -13.21
C ILE A 126 9.20 -17.44 -13.15
N ALA A 127 9.18 -16.71 -12.05
CA ALA A 127 10.03 -15.52 -11.88
C ALA A 127 11.50 -15.89 -11.95
N ALA A 128 11.93 -16.94 -11.25
CA ALA A 128 13.32 -17.42 -11.26
C ALA A 128 13.77 -17.90 -12.65
N GLU A 129 12.93 -18.66 -13.37
CA GLU A 129 13.20 -19.10 -14.75
C GLU A 129 13.37 -17.93 -15.72
N ASN A 130 12.74 -16.78 -15.45
CA ASN A 130 12.87 -15.55 -16.21
C ASN A 130 13.94 -14.58 -15.65
N GLY A 131 14.83 -15.08 -14.78
CA GLY A 131 15.96 -14.29 -14.23
C GLY A 131 15.55 -13.18 -13.28
N GLN A 132 14.32 -13.24 -12.71
CA GLN A 132 13.86 -12.28 -11.73
C GLN A 132 14.30 -12.67 -10.32
N VAL A 133 14.29 -11.67 -9.41
CA VAL A 133 14.55 -11.92 -7.99
C VAL A 133 13.42 -12.76 -7.38
N PRO A 134 13.72 -13.70 -6.46
CA PRO A 134 12.71 -14.55 -5.84
C PRO A 134 11.98 -13.86 -4.68
N ASN A 135 12.44 -12.69 -4.26
CA ASN A 135 11.89 -11.96 -3.14
C ASN A 135 10.56 -11.32 -3.55
N LEU A 136 9.58 -11.41 -2.68
CA LEU A 136 8.23 -10.91 -2.93
C LEU A 136 7.84 -9.86 -1.90
N ARG A 137 6.96 -8.96 -2.30
CA ARG A 137 6.22 -8.05 -1.41
C ARG A 137 4.75 -8.01 -1.81
N VAL A 138 3.91 -7.72 -0.83
CA VAL A 138 2.45 -7.68 -1.00
C VAL A 138 1.85 -6.59 -0.13
N LYS A 139 0.82 -5.91 -0.64
CA LYS A 139 -0.02 -4.97 0.13
C LYS A 139 -1.20 -5.73 0.71
N LEU A 140 -1.43 -5.58 2.01
CA LEU A 140 -2.46 -6.31 2.75
C LEU A 140 -3.25 -5.36 3.66
N ALA A 141 -4.54 -5.63 3.80
CA ALA A 141 -5.33 -5.01 4.85
C ALA A 141 -5.06 -5.71 6.20
N PRO A 142 -5.07 -4.96 7.32
CA PRO A 142 -4.96 -5.55 8.65
C PRO A 142 -6.03 -6.61 8.93
N PHE A 143 -5.66 -7.64 9.65
CA PHE A 143 -6.55 -8.74 10.08
C PHE A 143 -7.24 -9.47 8.92
N SER A 144 -6.70 -9.37 7.72
CA SER A 144 -7.20 -10.07 6.53
C SER A 144 -6.69 -11.51 6.46
N THR A 145 -7.42 -12.35 5.73
CA THR A 145 -6.95 -13.72 5.42
C THR A 145 -5.65 -13.71 4.60
N GLY A 146 -5.39 -12.63 3.85
CA GLY A 146 -4.15 -12.40 3.13
C GLY A 146 -2.98 -12.18 4.09
N GLU A 147 -3.19 -11.41 5.18
CA GLU A 147 -2.17 -11.20 6.21
C GLU A 147 -1.82 -12.51 6.92
N GLU A 148 -2.84 -13.30 7.34
CA GLU A 148 -2.61 -14.63 7.93
C GLU A 148 -1.80 -15.53 6.98
N PHE A 149 -2.14 -15.51 5.69
CA PHE A 149 -1.43 -16.30 4.69
C PHE A 149 0.02 -15.86 4.53
N ALA A 150 0.28 -14.55 4.44
CA ALA A 150 1.62 -13.99 4.34
C ALA A 150 2.49 -14.39 5.54
N GLN A 151 1.95 -14.29 6.76
CA GLN A 151 2.62 -14.70 7.99
C GLN A 151 2.96 -16.19 7.99
N VAL A 152 2.02 -17.07 7.58
CA VAL A 152 2.25 -18.52 7.45
C VAL A 152 3.33 -18.81 6.41
N LYS A 153 3.46 -17.97 5.36
CA LYS A 153 4.53 -18.07 4.36
C LYS A 153 5.87 -17.45 4.80
N GLY A 154 5.98 -17.03 6.05
CA GLY A 154 7.19 -16.47 6.63
C GLY A 154 7.49 -15.04 6.18
N MET A 155 6.52 -14.35 5.54
CA MET A 155 6.67 -12.94 5.20
C MET A 155 6.57 -12.10 6.48
N LYS A 156 7.30 -10.98 6.51
CA LYS A 156 7.31 -10.03 7.63
C LYS A 156 6.75 -8.69 7.17
N MET A 157 6.02 -8.02 8.05
CA MET A 157 5.64 -6.65 7.82
C MET A 157 6.90 -5.77 7.83
N ILE A 158 7.09 -5.02 6.75
CA ILE A 158 8.23 -4.12 6.56
C ILE A 158 7.83 -2.66 6.58
N GLN A 159 6.55 -2.36 6.34
CA GLN A 159 6.01 -1.01 6.35
C GLN A 159 4.51 -1.02 6.64
N ARG A 160 4.03 0.06 7.27
CA ARG A 160 2.62 0.41 7.38
C ARG A 160 2.42 1.80 6.77
N SER A 161 1.46 1.92 5.86
CA SER A 161 1.02 3.18 5.25
C SER A 161 -0.40 3.51 5.71
N ARG A 162 -0.68 4.78 5.95
CA ARG A 162 -1.99 5.32 6.33
C ARG A 162 -2.33 6.50 5.44
N LEU A 163 -3.56 6.59 4.98
CA LEU A 163 -4.09 7.83 4.43
C LEU A 163 -4.71 8.63 5.56
N ILE A 164 -4.24 9.85 5.78
CA ILE A 164 -4.70 10.73 6.84
C ILE A 164 -5.43 11.92 6.22
N HIS A 165 -6.74 11.98 6.49
CA HIS A 165 -7.54 13.15 6.20
C HIS A 165 -7.32 14.18 7.30
N ILE A 166 -6.89 15.39 6.95
CA ILE A 166 -6.66 16.50 7.86
C ILE A 166 -7.71 17.57 7.55
N ASP A 167 -8.50 17.95 8.56
CA ASP A 167 -9.61 18.88 8.40
C ASP A 167 -9.15 20.29 8.02
N ALA A 168 -10.00 21.04 7.34
CA ALA A 168 -9.78 22.45 7.12
C ALA A 168 -9.63 23.19 8.47
N GLY A 169 -8.63 24.06 8.59
CA GLY A 169 -8.34 24.78 9.82
C GLY A 169 -7.77 23.95 10.97
N ALA A 170 -7.39 22.70 10.73
CA ALA A 170 -6.85 21.78 11.74
C ALA A 170 -5.61 22.32 12.45
N ILE A 171 -4.79 23.08 11.74
CA ILE A 171 -3.55 23.67 12.25
C ILE A 171 -3.65 25.19 12.20
N PRO A 172 -3.54 25.89 13.35
CA PRO A 172 -3.46 27.34 13.33
C PRO A 172 -2.22 27.82 12.56
N PRO A 173 -2.22 29.06 12.00
CA PRO A 173 -1.07 29.56 11.27
C PRO A 173 0.23 29.45 12.08
N VAL A 174 1.23 28.77 11.50
CA VAL A 174 2.56 28.61 12.09
C VAL A 174 3.48 29.64 11.46
N PRO A 175 4.04 30.59 12.25
CA PRO A 175 4.89 31.62 11.69
C PRO A 175 6.18 31.07 11.10
N LEU A 176 6.70 31.72 10.07
CA LEU A 176 8.04 31.46 9.55
C LEU A 176 9.10 31.99 10.51
N ARG A 177 10.26 31.36 10.51
CA ARG A 177 11.38 31.78 11.38
C ARG A 177 11.94 33.14 10.96
N GLU A 178 12.32 33.90 11.95
CA GLU A 178 12.96 35.19 11.81
C GLU A 178 14.30 35.23 12.56
N ASP A 179 15.19 36.13 12.15
CA ASP A 179 16.42 36.41 12.88
C ASP A 179 16.16 37.32 14.09
N GLU A 180 17.22 37.62 14.84
CA GLU A 180 17.18 38.49 16.04
C GLU A 180 16.64 39.90 15.75
N ASN A 181 16.62 40.32 14.48
CA ASN A 181 16.15 41.63 14.04
C ASN A 181 14.72 41.59 13.46
N GLY A 182 14.04 40.42 13.53
CA GLY A 182 12.72 40.24 12.96
C GLY A 182 12.71 40.10 11.43
N LYS A 183 13.83 39.78 10.80
CA LYS A 183 13.90 39.56 9.36
C LYS A 183 13.70 38.07 9.07
N PRO A 184 12.82 37.70 8.12
CA PRO A 184 12.59 36.31 7.80
C PRO A 184 13.85 35.55 7.37
N THR A 185 14.05 34.34 7.92
CA THR A 185 15.11 33.39 7.51
C THR A 185 14.56 32.32 6.64
N GLN A 186 13.22 32.18 6.59
CA GLN A 186 12.47 31.20 5.80
C GLN A 186 11.51 31.88 4.84
N ALA A 187 11.14 31.16 3.77
CA ALA A 187 10.11 31.60 2.84
C ALA A 187 9.33 30.37 2.29
N ILE A 188 8.02 30.54 2.08
CA ILE A 188 7.22 29.59 1.31
C ILE A 188 7.00 30.21 -0.07
N GLU A 189 7.23 29.42 -1.11
CA GLU A 189 7.02 29.83 -2.49
C GLU A 189 6.38 28.71 -3.34
N ASP A 190 5.62 29.11 -4.36
CA ASP A 190 5.18 28.17 -5.40
C ASP A 190 6.37 27.78 -6.26
N LEU A 191 6.42 26.50 -6.61
CA LEU A 191 7.44 25.97 -7.51
C LEU A 191 6.77 25.10 -8.59
N ALA A 192 7.22 25.27 -9.84
CA ALA A 192 6.70 24.46 -10.94
C ALA A 192 7.02 22.97 -10.69
N THR A 193 6.05 22.09 -10.96
CA THR A 193 6.22 20.64 -10.84
C THR A 193 7.33 20.09 -11.75
N GLY A 194 7.62 20.78 -12.90
CA GLY A 194 8.76 20.47 -13.76
C GLY A 194 10.13 20.95 -13.25
N SER A 195 10.21 21.54 -12.04
CA SER A 195 11.47 22.02 -11.49
C SER A 195 12.45 20.89 -11.19
N VAL A 196 13.68 21.00 -11.70
CA VAL A 196 14.77 20.06 -11.40
C VAL A 196 15.11 20.04 -9.92
N GLU A 197 15.06 21.20 -9.25
CA GLU A 197 15.33 21.31 -7.82
C GLU A 197 14.29 20.55 -6.99
N LEU A 198 12.99 20.75 -7.29
CA LEU A 198 11.90 20.00 -6.65
C LEU A 198 12.05 18.50 -6.90
N THR A 199 12.29 18.09 -8.15
CA THR A 199 12.47 16.69 -8.51
C THR A 199 13.62 16.04 -7.74
N SER A 200 14.74 16.76 -7.56
CA SER A 200 15.88 16.26 -6.79
C SER A 200 15.53 16.11 -5.30
N LYS A 201 14.87 17.10 -4.71
CA LYS A 201 14.48 17.05 -3.30
C LYS A 201 13.41 15.97 -3.02
N LEU A 202 12.45 15.81 -3.93
CA LEU A 202 11.48 14.72 -3.85
C LEU A 202 12.18 13.35 -3.90
N TRP A 203 13.16 13.19 -4.79
CA TRP A 203 13.88 11.93 -4.91
C TRP A 203 14.77 11.64 -3.69
N GLU A 204 15.41 12.66 -3.11
CA GLU A 204 16.13 12.52 -1.83
C GLU A 204 15.18 12.02 -0.73
N PHE A 205 14.04 12.70 -0.54
CA PHE A 205 13.03 12.30 0.43
C PHE A 205 12.51 10.89 0.18
N TYR A 206 12.20 10.56 -1.08
CA TYR A 206 11.69 9.23 -1.44
C TYR A 206 12.69 8.12 -1.07
N ARG A 207 13.96 8.30 -1.38
CA ARG A 207 15.00 7.32 -1.01
C ARG A 207 15.15 7.17 0.50
N ASP A 208 15.17 8.27 1.21
CA ASP A 208 15.36 8.29 2.66
C ASP A 208 14.15 7.69 3.40
N SER A 209 12.94 7.88 2.89
CA SER A 209 11.72 7.31 3.44
C SER A 209 11.46 5.85 3.06
N HIS A 210 12.20 5.30 2.07
CA HIS A 210 12.06 3.92 1.58
C HIS A 210 13.27 3.04 1.86
N ASP A 211 13.98 3.26 2.97
CA ASP A 211 15.11 2.43 3.40
C ASP A 211 14.71 0.97 3.66
N TRP A 212 13.45 0.73 3.98
CA TRP A 212 12.85 -0.59 4.17
C TRP A 212 12.69 -1.39 2.86
N ASP A 213 12.73 -0.73 1.70
CA ASP A 213 12.72 -1.35 0.36
C ASP A 213 13.48 -0.45 -0.62
N VAL A 214 14.80 -0.52 -0.59
CA VAL A 214 15.73 0.42 -1.24
C VAL A 214 15.38 0.66 -2.71
N PRO A 215 15.12 1.92 -3.10
CA PRO A 215 14.82 2.26 -4.48
C PRO A 215 16.03 2.09 -5.41
N ALA A 216 15.75 1.81 -6.68
CA ALA A 216 16.77 1.78 -7.73
C ALA A 216 17.30 3.19 -8.01
N GLU A 217 18.53 3.27 -8.47
CA GLU A 217 19.06 4.51 -9.04
C GLU A 217 18.37 4.81 -10.37
N VAL A 218 17.56 5.86 -10.42
CA VAL A 218 16.85 6.31 -11.61
C VAL A 218 17.16 7.76 -11.93
N GLY A 219 17.05 8.13 -13.20
CA GLY A 219 17.27 9.52 -13.63
C GLY A 219 16.10 10.45 -13.22
N LEU A 220 16.40 11.73 -13.01
CA LEU A 220 15.40 12.74 -12.63
C LEU A 220 14.20 12.81 -13.58
N GLY A 221 14.38 12.55 -14.88
CA GLY A 221 13.27 12.47 -15.82
C GLY A 221 12.28 11.34 -15.51
N THR A 222 12.75 10.22 -14.97
CA THR A 222 11.90 9.13 -14.50
C THR A 222 11.17 9.54 -13.22
N VAL A 223 11.86 10.15 -12.26
CA VAL A 223 11.26 10.67 -11.02
C VAL A 223 10.16 11.68 -11.35
N ASN A 224 10.46 12.66 -12.22
CA ASN A 224 9.47 13.66 -12.62
C ASN A 224 8.22 13.00 -13.23
N ARG A 225 8.39 12.02 -14.12
CA ARG A 225 7.26 11.31 -14.73
C ARG A 225 6.38 10.60 -13.72
N TYR A 226 6.98 9.96 -12.70
CA TYR A 226 6.22 9.20 -11.70
C TYR A 226 5.51 10.05 -10.67
N PHE A 227 6.04 11.25 -10.36
CA PHE A 227 5.57 12.01 -9.22
C PHE A 227 5.13 13.45 -9.54
N LEU A 228 5.62 14.04 -10.62
CA LEU A 228 5.49 15.48 -10.85
C LEU A 228 4.91 15.84 -12.22
N SER A 229 4.66 14.86 -13.08
CA SER A 229 4.09 15.11 -14.41
C SER A 229 2.56 15.21 -14.38
N ASP A 230 1.99 15.67 -15.49
CA ASP A 230 0.54 15.68 -15.69
C ASP A 230 -0.03 14.25 -15.68
N GLU A 231 0.73 13.25 -16.18
CA GLU A 231 0.33 11.85 -16.11
C GLU A 231 0.28 11.33 -14.67
N ALA A 232 1.14 11.86 -13.78
CA ALA A 232 1.06 11.64 -12.34
C ALA A 232 -0.04 12.46 -11.67
N ARG A 233 -0.75 13.32 -12.43
CA ARG A 233 -1.82 14.22 -11.98
C ARG A 233 -1.34 15.36 -11.06
N ALA A 234 -0.03 15.63 -10.99
CA ALA A 234 0.50 16.74 -10.20
C ALA A 234 0.11 18.07 -10.83
N PHE A 235 -0.49 18.98 -10.06
CA PHE A 235 -0.94 20.28 -10.58
C PHE A 235 -0.34 21.50 -9.87
N GLY A 236 0.31 21.32 -8.72
CA GLY A 236 0.92 22.41 -7.98
C GLY A 236 1.91 21.92 -6.94
N ALA A 237 2.87 22.74 -6.61
CA ALA A 237 3.81 22.45 -5.54
C ALA A 237 4.15 23.70 -4.74
N LEU A 238 4.21 23.55 -3.41
CA LEU A 238 4.73 24.53 -2.48
C LEU A 238 6.06 24.03 -1.92
N VAL A 239 7.01 24.92 -1.73
CA VAL A 239 8.28 24.61 -1.05
C VAL A 239 8.53 25.59 0.09
N LEU A 240 9.02 25.06 1.20
CA LEU A 240 9.54 25.84 2.32
C LEU A 240 11.05 25.88 2.21
N ARG A 241 11.59 27.10 2.10
CA ARG A 241 13.04 27.36 2.08
C ARG A 241 13.52 27.87 3.41
N ASP A 242 14.73 27.47 3.78
CA ASP A 242 15.45 28.01 4.91
C ASP A 242 16.77 28.70 4.46
N ASN A 243 17.42 29.42 5.38
CA ASN A 243 18.67 30.12 5.14
C ASN A 243 18.62 31.13 3.97
N ILE A 244 17.44 31.71 3.68
CA ILE A 244 17.22 32.59 2.52
C ILE A 244 18.14 33.81 2.54
N GLN A 245 18.41 34.38 3.70
CA GLN A 245 19.28 35.60 3.84
C GLN A 245 20.74 35.30 3.48
N GLN A 246 21.27 34.15 3.87
CA GLN A 246 22.62 33.75 3.53
C GLN A 246 22.72 33.38 2.06
N ALA A 247 21.76 32.66 1.53
CA ALA A 247 21.68 32.28 0.12
C ALA A 247 21.61 33.53 -0.79
N GLU A 248 20.83 34.56 -0.41
CA GLU A 248 20.71 35.81 -1.15
C GLU A 248 22.06 36.52 -1.31
N LYS A 249 22.88 36.54 -0.24
CA LYS A 249 24.25 37.12 -0.28
C LYS A 249 25.17 36.41 -1.28
N GLU A 250 24.88 35.11 -1.53
CA GLU A 250 25.62 34.28 -2.46
C GLU A 250 25.00 34.26 -3.86
N GLY A 251 23.91 35.00 -4.10
CA GLY A 251 23.16 35.00 -5.36
C GLY A 251 22.41 33.66 -5.62
N LYS A 252 22.05 32.98 -4.54
CA LYS A 252 21.31 31.72 -4.57
C LYS A 252 19.94 31.88 -3.91
N LYS A 253 19.09 30.86 -4.05
CA LYS A 253 17.88 30.68 -3.25
C LYS A 253 18.21 29.91 -1.98
N GLY A 254 17.38 30.05 -0.96
CA GLY A 254 17.46 29.25 0.25
C GLY A 254 17.27 27.76 -0.05
N GLU A 255 17.69 26.90 0.86
CA GLU A 255 17.57 25.44 0.73
C GLU A 255 16.13 24.99 0.95
N ILE A 256 15.63 24.06 0.11
CA ILE A 256 14.32 23.45 0.31
C ILE A 256 14.43 22.45 1.46
N ILE A 257 13.72 22.72 2.57
CA ILE A 257 13.67 21.85 3.76
C ILE A 257 12.38 21.07 3.88
N ALA A 258 11.31 21.49 3.19
CA ALA A 258 10.07 20.74 3.05
C ALA A 258 9.36 21.16 1.76
N PHE A 259 8.50 20.28 1.26
CA PHE A 259 7.70 20.54 0.08
C PHE A 259 6.36 19.79 0.15
N ALA A 260 5.38 20.30 -0.60
CA ALA A 260 4.10 19.65 -0.80
C ALA A 260 3.75 19.68 -2.28
N VAL A 261 3.34 18.53 -2.83
CA VAL A 261 2.84 18.38 -4.20
C VAL A 261 1.39 18.01 -4.13
N SER A 262 0.53 18.77 -4.81
CA SER A 262 -0.91 18.53 -4.87
C SER A 262 -1.28 17.77 -6.14
N TYR A 263 -2.23 16.82 -6.02
CA TYR A 263 -2.68 15.97 -7.12
C TYR A 263 -4.16 16.14 -7.40
N HIS A 264 -4.52 16.13 -8.70
CA HIS A 264 -5.90 16.02 -9.10
C HIS A 264 -6.49 14.66 -8.68
N PRO A 265 -7.76 14.60 -8.26
CA PRO A 265 -8.42 13.34 -7.98
C PRO A 265 -8.43 12.43 -9.22
N PHE A 266 -8.54 11.13 -9.03
CA PHE A 266 -8.82 10.22 -10.14
C PHE A 266 -10.22 10.55 -10.67
N GLU A 267 -10.31 10.98 -11.92
CA GLU A 267 -11.58 11.18 -12.60
C GLU A 267 -12.21 9.80 -12.87
N THR A 268 -13.04 9.34 -11.98
CA THR A 268 -13.85 8.12 -12.20
C THR A 268 -15.14 8.46 -12.96
N ASP A 269 -15.59 9.73 -12.95
CA ASP A 269 -16.75 10.23 -13.69
C ASP A 269 -16.55 11.71 -14.06
N PRO A 270 -16.53 12.06 -15.35
CA PRO A 270 -16.47 13.47 -15.78
C PRO A 270 -17.63 14.35 -15.26
N ALA A 271 -18.75 13.74 -14.85
CA ALA A 271 -19.86 14.45 -14.23
C ALA A 271 -19.67 14.70 -12.73
N ALA A 272 -18.76 13.97 -12.07
CA ALA A 272 -18.36 14.16 -10.69
C ALA A 272 -17.28 15.25 -10.49
N ALA A 273 -16.82 15.88 -11.55
CA ALA A 273 -15.83 16.97 -11.55
C ALA A 273 -16.34 18.31 -10.96
N LEU A 274 -17.51 18.32 -10.33
CA LEU A 274 -17.87 19.32 -9.35
C LEU A 274 -17.11 18.97 -8.06
N VAL A 275 -15.88 19.47 -7.94
CA VAL A 275 -15.11 19.46 -6.68
C VAL A 275 -16.03 20.04 -5.61
N ASP A 276 -16.60 19.17 -4.78
CA ASP A 276 -17.28 19.61 -3.56
C ASP A 276 -16.21 20.30 -2.70
N GLU A 277 -16.50 21.48 -2.17
CA GLU A 277 -15.61 22.22 -1.27
C GLU A 277 -15.11 21.39 -0.08
N ASN A 278 -15.75 20.24 0.18
CA ASN A 278 -15.37 19.29 1.22
C ASN A 278 -14.46 18.15 0.73
N THR A 279 -14.17 18.06 -0.56
CA THR A 279 -13.26 17.02 -1.07
C THR A 279 -11.83 17.36 -0.70
N ALA A 280 -11.18 16.45 0.05
CA ALA A 280 -9.78 16.63 0.42
C ALA A 280 -8.86 16.57 -0.80
N THR A 281 -7.91 17.51 -0.87
CA THR A 281 -6.86 17.48 -1.89
C THR A 281 -5.81 16.45 -1.49
N GLU A 282 -5.50 15.52 -2.38
CA GLU A 282 -4.39 14.58 -2.20
C GLU A 282 -3.05 15.33 -2.27
N VAL A 283 -2.20 15.15 -1.25
CA VAL A 283 -0.93 15.85 -1.12
C VAL A 283 0.19 14.86 -0.77
N LEU A 284 1.26 14.85 -1.58
CA LEU A 284 2.53 14.26 -1.20
C LEU A 284 3.32 15.32 -0.44
N LEU A 285 3.55 15.08 0.85
CA LEU A 285 4.32 15.97 1.70
C LEU A 285 5.68 15.35 2.00
N GLY A 286 6.74 16.00 1.55
CA GLY A 286 8.11 15.57 1.79
C GLY A 286 8.89 16.63 2.56
N TYR A 287 9.96 16.18 3.20
CA TYR A 287 10.83 17.04 4.01
C TYR A 287 12.25 16.47 4.07
N ASP A 288 13.20 17.28 4.46
CA ASP A 288 14.55 16.83 4.77
C ASP A 288 14.52 15.99 6.06
N MET A 289 14.67 14.68 5.93
CA MET A 289 14.59 13.73 7.05
C MET A 289 15.76 13.85 8.05
N GLN A 290 16.82 14.57 7.69
CA GLN A 290 17.94 14.86 8.57
C GLN A 290 17.79 16.23 9.28
N ASN A 291 16.77 17.02 8.94
CA ASN A 291 16.52 18.31 9.53
C ASN A 291 15.87 18.18 10.92
N GLU A 292 16.56 18.66 11.97
CA GLU A 292 16.02 18.68 13.34
C GLU A 292 14.72 19.50 13.46
N GLY A 293 14.49 20.47 12.54
CA GLY A 293 13.27 21.27 12.46
C GLY A 293 12.16 20.69 11.56
N ALA A 294 12.23 19.41 11.16
CA ALA A 294 11.30 18.80 10.22
C ALA A 294 9.83 18.90 10.67
N VAL A 295 9.54 18.65 11.95
CA VAL A 295 8.17 18.75 12.52
C VAL A 295 7.61 20.17 12.33
N GLU A 296 8.39 21.21 12.64
CA GLU A 296 7.97 22.60 12.46
C GLU A 296 7.76 22.93 10.97
N ALA A 297 8.66 22.49 10.10
CA ALA A 297 8.57 22.69 8.65
C ALA A 297 7.30 22.03 8.07
N ILE A 298 6.97 20.82 8.50
CA ILE A 298 5.73 20.12 8.14
C ILE A 298 4.51 20.92 8.60
N MET A 299 4.51 21.38 9.86
CA MET A 299 3.40 22.15 10.40
C MET A 299 3.21 23.49 9.69
N GLN A 300 4.29 24.18 9.29
CA GLN A 300 4.25 25.41 8.50
C GLN A 300 3.55 25.20 7.15
N LEU A 301 3.91 24.13 6.40
CA LEU A 301 3.27 23.82 5.13
C LEU A 301 1.81 23.37 5.32
N LEU A 302 1.55 22.44 6.26
CA LEU A 302 0.20 21.96 6.52
C LEU A 302 -0.73 23.07 7.01
N SER A 303 -0.27 24.00 7.83
CA SER A 303 -1.10 25.13 8.28
C SER A 303 -1.57 26.02 7.12
N LEU A 304 -0.77 26.16 6.07
CA LEU A 304 -1.14 26.88 4.86
C LEU A 304 -2.09 26.05 3.99
N LEU A 305 -1.75 24.78 3.75
CA LEU A 305 -2.54 23.88 2.90
C LEU A 305 -3.94 23.64 3.45
N THR A 306 -4.04 23.47 4.78
CA THR A 306 -5.33 23.20 5.45
C THR A 306 -6.09 24.46 5.85
N ALA A 307 -5.60 25.66 5.51
CA ALA A 307 -6.23 26.90 5.95
C ALA A 307 -7.71 27.05 5.56
N GLN A 308 -8.11 26.52 4.42
CA GLN A 308 -9.47 26.65 3.89
C GLN A 308 -10.11 25.29 3.50
N TYR A 309 -9.30 24.33 3.08
CA TYR A 309 -9.75 23.05 2.53
C TYR A 309 -9.06 21.89 3.24
N PRO A 310 -9.72 20.73 3.34
CA PRO A 310 -9.08 19.54 3.89
C PRO A 310 -8.03 18.99 2.92
N VAL A 311 -7.05 18.26 3.46
CA VAL A 311 -6.04 17.53 2.68
C VAL A 311 -6.00 16.06 3.05
N LEU A 312 -5.62 15.23 2.09
CA LEU A 312 -5.38 13.80 2.27
C LEU A 312 -3.89 13.54 2.08
N VAL A 313 -3.23 13.00 3.10
CA VAL A 313 -1.77 12.77 3.09
C VAL A 313 -1.48 11.31 3.35
N GLU A 314 -0.66 10.69 2.50
CA GLU A 314 -0.12 9.36 2.78
C GLU A 314 1.02 9.47 3.81
N VAL A 315 0.95 8.65 4.85
CA VAL A 315 1.87 8.65 5.97
C VAL A 315 2.39 7.23 6.22
N ASP A 316 3.63 7.02 5.86
CA ASP A 316 4.38 5.80 6.14
C ASP A 316 5.05 5.86 7.53
N ASP A 317 5.13 4.73 8.22
CA ASP A 317 5.78 4.67 9.54
C ASP A 317 7.26 5.08 9.49
N SER A 318 7.92 4.99 8.35
CA SER A 318 9.29 5.50 8.12
C SER A 318 9.37 7.03 8.12
N MET A 319 8.27 7.74 7.85
CA MET A 319 8.19 9.21 7.82
C MET A 319 8.03 9.78 9.24
N THR A 320 9.02 9.61 10.10
CA THR A 320 8.91 9.81 11.55
C THR A 320 8.37 11.17 11.97
N ALA A 321 8.83 12.28 11.35
CA ALA A 321 8.34 13.61 11.69
C ALA A 321 6.88 13.83 11.25
N LEU A 322 6.49 13.29 10.10
CA LEU A 322 5.10 13.37 9.63
C LEU A 322 4.17 12.48 10.48
N VAL A 323 4.65 11.31 10.93
CA VAL A 323 3.94 10.46 11.91
C VAL A 323 3.70 11.25 13.21
N GLU A 324 4.72 11.94 13.73
CA GLU A 324 4.58 12.73 14.96
C GLU A 324 3.50 13.80 14.82
N VAL A 325 3.51 14.58 13.72
CA VAL A 325 2.51 15.64 13.46
C VAL A 325 1.13 15.04 13.33
N THR A 326 0.96 14.03 12.49
CA THR A 326 -0.36 13.44 12.23
C THR A 326 -0.94 12.72 13.44
N ASP A 327 -0.12 12.07 14.26
CA ASP A 327 -0.57 11.45 15.51
C ASP A 327 -1.04 12.50 16.55
N VAL A 328 -0.49 13.71 16.55
CA VAL A 328 -1.01 14.83 17.37
C VAL A 328 -2.38 15.26 16.86
N LEU A 329 -2.55 15.43 15.55
CA LEU A 329 -3.82 15.85 14.94
C LEU A 329 -4.92 14.80 15.14
N LEU A 330 -4.59 13.51 15.00
CA LEU A 330 -5.52 12.40 15.27
C LEU A 330 -5.99 12.41 16.74
N ARG A 331 -5.07 12.61 17.69
CA ARG A 331 -5.46 12.74 19.12
C ARG A 331 -6.28 13.98 19.42
N ALA A 332 -6.06 15.07 18.69
CA ALA A 332 -6.85 16.29 18.82
C ALA A 332 -8.24 16.20 18.19
N GLY A 333 -8.49 15.17 17.36
CA GLY A 333 -9.74 14.98 16.62
C GLY A 333 -9.91 15.96 15.45
N THR A 334 -8.81 16.53 14.94
CA THR A 334 -8.75 17.41 13.77
C THR A 334 -8.18 16.72 12.53
N ALA A 335 -7.97 15.41 12.63
CA ALA A 335 -7.66 14.51 11.54
C ALA A 335 -8.28 13.14 11.79
N SER A 336 -8.42 12.35 10.74
CA SER A 336 -8.93 10.98 10.78
C SER A 336 -8.16 10.07 9.81
N VAL A 337 -8.15 8.77 10.10
CA VAL A 337 -7.60 7.78 9.14
C VAL A 337 -8.66 7.50 8.09
N GLU A 338 -8.32 7.71 6.82
CA GLU A 338 -9.17 7.39 5.69
C GLU A 338 -9.03 5.91 5.32
N GLY A 339 -10.13 5.17 5.40
CA GLY A 339 -10.14 3.74 5.11
C GLY A 339 -9.33 2.90 6.11
N ASN A 340 -8.76 1.82 5.63
CA ASN A 340 -7.90 0.93 6.41
C ASN A 340 -6.41 1.22 6.14
N PRO A 341 -5.55 1.11 7.14
CA PRO A 341 -4.11 1.09 6.89
C PRO A 341 -3.72 0.01 5.89
N THR A 342 -2.70 0.26 5.11
CA THR A 342 -2.08 -0.73 4.23
C THR A 342 -0.81 -1.25 4.88
N TYR A 343 -0.71 -2.58 5.04
CA TYR A 343 0.49 -3.24 5.50
C TYR A 343 1.26 -3.79 4.31
N ILE A 344 2.56 -3.53 4.25
CA ILE A 344 3.46 -4.12 3.27
C ILE A 344 4.23 -5.25 3.94
N TYR A 345 4.02 -6.46 3.45
CA TYR A 345 4.72 -7.66 3.87
C TYR A 345 5.74 -8.05 2.80
N ALA A 346 6.90 -8.52 3.23
CA ALA A 346 7.93 -9.00 2.32
C ALA A 346 8.52 -10.34 2.75
N SER A 347 8.95 -11.12 1.77
CA SER A 347 9.80 -12.28 1.96
C SER A 347 11.20 -11.97 1.47
N ASP A 348 12.19 -12.18 2.34
CA ASP A 348 13.60 -12.25 1.92
C ASP A 348 13.93 -13.72 1.74
N TYR A 349 14.27 -14.11 0.52
CA TYR A 349 14.63 -15.50 0.24
C TYR A 349 16.09 -15.74 0.70
N PRO A 350 16.36 -16.74 1.55
CA PRO A 350 17.72 -17.03 1.96
C PRO A 350 18.49 -17.52 0.75
N GLY A 351 19.31 -16.67 0.18
CA GLY A 351 20.11 -16.93 -1.04
C GLY A 351 20.37 -15.69 -1.89
N ALA A 352 19.71 -14.58 -1.64
CA ALA A 352 19.93 -13.29 -2.32
C ALA A 352 20.95 -12.39 -1.61
N ALA A 353 21.71 -12.92 -0.65
CA ALA A 353 22.81 -12.21 -0.01
C ALA A 353 24.14 -12.63 -0.66
N SER A 354 24.60 -11.86 -1.65
CA SER A 354 26.02 -11.68 -1.95
C SER A 354 26.24 -10.45 -2.81
#